data_206fd9a323676bd90b6b1b8971ec5c3d
#
_entry.id   206fd9a323676bd90b6b1b8971ec5c3d
#
_cell.length_a   1.000
_cell.length_b   1.000
_cell.length_c   1.000
_cell.angle_alpha   90.00
_cell.angle_beta   90.00
_cell.angle_gamma   90.00
#
_symmetry.space_group_name_H-M   'P 1'
#
loop_
_entity.id
_entity.type
_entity.pdbx_description
1 polymer ?
#
loop_
_entity_poly.entity_id
_entity_poly.type
_entity_poly.pdbx_seq_one_letter_code
_entity_poly.pdbx_strand_id
1 'polypeptide(L)'
;MAIILIAAAATYFVPAGEFNRYEDKATGKTLVEAGSYHTIASKPINPLKIPVAMYTGIVDSAPILTFMLIIGGAFEIITSTGALTALCKKLSKTFSKKKYFVIPVFLTIFSIFGFTMGMSSEVMIFVPIGITLAMLLGLDKVTGTAMIALGAAIGFTAGILNPFNVGVAQDIAELPLFSGMGYRIFILIVLLAATSTYIICYAKKVAANPEKSIIYGIKEDQEYTFDDVSDTMSKRQVGVLVVMVACFGVLIYGLSKLGWYFEEMSALFIFMGIVCGFVNGYGPSRIAKEFGEGAKGIVVGCLIIGIARTVEVILSDASILDTIVYGIVNIVGVLPNSIKAVGMFLCQSLINCVIVSGTGQAAVTMPLMVPVSDLVGISRQTAVLAFQLGDGFSNSVLPMSSSLMGYLAVSKIPYSKWLKFMLPLFGIWTALGCLFMLGAIMIGY
;
A
#
# COMPACT_ATOMS: atom_id res chain seq x y z
N MET A 1 -16.76 -6.26 -9.34
CA MET A 1 -18.04 -6.01 -10.05
C MET A 1 -19.09 -5.33 -9.17
N ALA A 2 -19.45 -5.86 -7.97
CA ALA A 2 -20.48 -5.23 -7.14
C ALA A 2 -20.19 -3.73 -6.83
N ILE A 3 -18.96 -3.40 -6.46
CA ILE A 3 -18.57 -2.01 -6.16
C ILE A 3 -18.69 -1.10 -7.41
N ILE A 4 -18.34 -1.59 -8.59
CA ILE A 4 -18.49 -0.87 -9.86
C ILE A 4 -19.97 -0.57 -10.13
N LEU A 5 -20.86 -1.53 -9.92
CA LEU A 5 -22.30 -1.34 -10.08
C LEU A 5 -22.87 -0.35 -9.06
N ILE A 6 -22.38 -0.39 -7.81
CA ILE A 6 -22.76 0.59 -6.78
C ILE A 6 -22.30 2.00 -7.20
N ALA A 7 -21.05 2.15 -7.66
CA ALA A 7 -20.53 3.42 -8.15
C ALA A 7 -21.34 3.93 -9.35
N ALA A 8 -21.66 3.06 -10.31
CA ALA A 8 -22.50 3.41 -11.44
C ALA A 8 -23.93 3.83 -11.01
N ALA A 9 -24.54 3.11 -10.08
CA ALA A 9 -25.83 3.49 -9.52
C ALA A 9 -25.78 4.85 -8.81
N ALA A 10 -24.71 5.12 -8.05
CA ALA A 10 -24.54 6.40 -7.35
C ALA A 10 -24.58 7.60 -8.30
N THR A 11 -24.14 7.45 -9.56
CA THR A 11 -24.19 8.55 -10.56
C THR A 11 -25.60 9.03 -10.91
N TYR A 12 -26.64 8.26 -10.59
CA TYR A 12 -28.04 8.62 -10.81
C TYR A 12 -28.67 9.34 -9.61
N PHE A 13 -28.10 9.20 -8.43
CA PHE A 13 -28.66 9.74 -7.19
C PHE A 13 -27.86 10.91 -6.62
N VAL A 14 -26.53 10.91 -6.84
CA VAL A 14 -25.66 11.97 -6.37
C VAL A 14 -25.60 13.09 -7.42
N PRO A 15 -25.90 14.35 -7.06
CA PRO A 15 -25.83 15.46 -8.00
C PRO A 15 -24.38 15.67 -8.47
N ALA A 16 -24.20 16.01 -9.75
CA ALA A 16 -22.90 16.37 -10.25
C ALA A 16 -22.48 17.76 -9.74
N GLY A 17 -21.23 17.90 -9.39
CA GLY A 17 -20.67 19.15 -8.91
C GLY A 17 -19.15 19.13 -8.99
N GLU A 18 -18.56 20.30 -8.98
CA GLU A 18 -17.11 20.46 -9.07
C GLU A 18 -16.62 21.63 -8.23
N PHE A 19 -15.36 21.56 -7.83
CA PHE A 19 -14.62 22.69 -7.27
C PHE A 19 -13.83 23.38 -8.39
N ASN A 20 -13.62 24.69 -8.27
CA ASN A 20 -12.58 25.35 -9.05
C ASN A 20 -11.21 24.79 -8.65
N ARG A 21 -10.34 24.63 -9.64
CA ARG A 21 -8.97 24.15 -9.44
C ARG A 21 -7.99 25.18 -9.96
N TYR A 22 -6.87 25.32 -9.26
CA TYR A 22 -5.76 26.16 -9.66
C TYR A 22 -4.44 25.39 -9.57
N GLU A 23 -3.49 25.77 -10.42
CA GLU A 23 -2.14 25.22 -10.35
C GLU A 23 -1.34 26.02 -9.33
N ASP A 24 -0.89 25.38 -8.27
CA ASP A 24 0.02 25.99 -7.31
C ASP A 24 1.42 26.09 -7.94
N LYS A 25 1.88 27.32 -8.15
CA LYS A 25 3.17 27.62 -8.80
C LYS A 25 4.39 27.17 -7.98
N ALA A 26 4.23 26.99 -6.67
CA ALA A 26 5.32 26.56 -5.80
C ALA A 26 5.55 25.05 -5.90
N THR A 27 4.48 24.27 -6.01
CA THR A 27 4.52 22.80 -6.00
C THR A 27 4.25 22.17 -7.35
N GLY A 28 3.76 22.93 -8.33
CA GLY A 28 3.30 22.42 -9.63
C GLY A 28 2.09 21.50 -9.54
N LYS A 29 1.36 21.52 -8.43
CA LYS A 29 0.19 20.66 -8.20
C LYS A 29 -1.10 21.41 -8.47
N THR A 30 -2.09 20.68 -9.00
CA THR A 30 -3.46 21.18 -9.12
C THR A 30 -4.17 21.03 -7.79
N LEU A 31 -4.53 22.14 -7.16
CA LEU A 31 -5.24 22.20 -5.88
C LEU A 31 -6.69 22.66 -6.09
N VAL A 32 -7.54 22.28 -5.13
CA VAL A 32 -8.94 22.73 -5.06
C VAL A 32 -9.02 24.08 -4.36
N GLU A 33 -9.83 24.99 -4.92
CA GLU A 33 -10.15 26.27 -4.28
C GLU A 33 -11.25 26.09 -3.24
N ALA A 34 -10.92 26.41 -1.98
CA ALA A 34 -11.87 26.25 -0.87
C ALA A 34 -13.11 27.17 -1.06
N GLY A 35 -14.29 26.62 -0.82
CA GLY A 35 -15.55 27.38 -0.95
C GLY A 35 -16.06 27.55 -2.38
N SER A 36 -15.36 27.03 -3.39
CA SER A 36 -15.70 27.17 -4.81
C SER A 36 -16.69 26.09 -5.30
N TYR A 37 -17.13 25.17 -4.43
CA TYR A 37 -18.04 24.09 -4.85
C TYR A 37 -19.30 24.63 -5.48
N HIS A 38 -19.65 24.14 -6.66
CA HIS A 38 -20.89 24.44 -7.34
C HIS A 38 -21.44 23.20 -8.05
N THR A 39 -22.77 23.14 -8.15
CA THR A 39 -23.44 22.05 -8.87
C THR A 39 -23.42 22.30 -10.37
N ILE A 40 -23.24 21.23 -11.12
CA ILE A 40 -23.26 21.24 -12.59
C ILE A 40 -24.37 20.33 -13.12
N ALA A 41 -24.59 20.35 -14.44
CA ALA A 41 -25.56 19.46 -15.07
C ALA A 41 -25.18 17.98 -14.83
N SER A 42 -26.14 17.20 -14.34
CA SER A 42 -25.94 15.78 -14.05
C SER A 42 -25.61 15.01 -15.34
N LYS A 43 -24.59 14.15 -15.25
CA LYS A 43 -24.10 13.28 -16.33
C LYS A 43 -24.02 11.84 -15.86
N PRO A 44 -25.14 11.16 -15.52
CA PRO A 44 -25.10 9.79 -15.04
C PRO A 44 -24.47 8.89 -16.12
N ILE A 45 -23.70 7.90 -15.69
CA ILE A 45 -23.05 6.98 -16.61
C ILE A 45 -24.09 6.11 -17.31
N ASN A 46 -24.01 6.03 -18.64
CA ASN A 46 -24.78 5.03 -19.38
C ASN A 46 -24.25 3.62 -19.02
N PRO A 47 -25.09 2.67 -18.55
CA PRO A 47 -24.65 1.33 -18.20
C PRO A 47 -23.89 0.60 -19.32
N LEU A 48 -24.20 0.88 -20.58
CA LEU A 48 -23.48 0.33 -21.71
C LEU A 48 -22.05 0.86 -21.87
N LYS A 49 -21.70 1.95 -21.19
CA LYS A 49 -20.32 2.50 -21.14
C LYS A 49 -19.48 1.93 -19.99
N ILE A 50 -20.05 1.14 -19.08
CA ILE A 50 -19.26 0.50 -17.99
C ILE A 50 -18.08 -0.31 -18.54
N PRO A 51 -18.21 -1.14 -19.61
CA PRO A 51 -17.06 -1.82 -20.20
C PRO A 51 -15.98 -0.86 -20.74
N VAL A 52 -16.38 0.30 -21.25
CA VAL A 52 -15.43 1.35 -21.70
C VAL A 52 -14.69 1.94 -20.50
N ALA A 53 -15.38 2.24 -19.41
CA ALA A 53 -14.76 2.70 -18.16
C ALA A 53 -13.80 1.65 -17.58
N MET A 54 -14.10 0.35 -17.73
CA MET A 54 -13.17 -0.73 -17.35
C MET A 54 -11.90 -0.72 -18.20
N TYR A 55 -12.02 -0.52 -19.51
CA TYR A 55 -10.87 -0.35 -20.40
C TYR A 55 -10.03 0.87 -19.97
N THR A 56 -10.66 2.01 -19.74
CA THR A 56 -9.98 3.23 -19.26
C THR A 56 -9.27 2.97 -17.94
N GLY A 57 -9.92 2.31 -16.97
CA GLY A 57 -9.29 1.98 -15.70
C GLY A 57 -8.05 1.09 -15.82
N ILE A 58 -8.04 0.15 -16.77
CA ILE A 58 -6.86 -0.68 -17.09
C ILE A 58 -5.76 0.19 -17.72
N VAL A 59 -6.10 1.07 -18.67
CA VAL A 59 -5.13 1.97 -19.33
C VAL A 59 -4.53 2.95 -18.32
N ASP A 60 -5.33 3.56 -17.45
CA ASP A 60 -4.86 4.49 -16.42
C ASP A 60 -3.96 3.81 -15.39
N SER A 61 -4.13 2.51 -15.20
CA SER A 61 -3.29 1.69 -14.32
C SER A 61 -2.06 1.12 -15.02
N ALA A 62 -1.87 1.34 -16.33
CA ALA A 62 -0.81 0.69 -17.11
C ALA A 62 0.60 0.81 -16.50
N PRO A 63 1.03 1.95 -15.93
CA PRO A 63 2.36 2.05 -15.32
C PRO A 63 2.58 1.02 -14.21
N ILE A 64 1.63 0.88 -13.28
CA ILE A 64 1.76 -0.10 -12.18
C ILE A 64 1.57 -1.53 -12.68
N LEU A 65 0.69 -1.78 -13.65
CA LEU A 65 0.48 -3.11 -14.21
C LEU A 65 1.75 -3.62 -14.90
N THR A 66 2.39 -2.77 -15.71
CA THR A 66 3.65 -3.06 -16.39
C THR A 66 4.76 -3.34 -15.38
N PHE A 67 4.90 -2.48 -14.37
CA PHE A 67 5.85 -2.66 -13.30
C PHE A 67 5.67 -4.00 -12.57
N MET A 68 4.44 -4.39 -12.25
CA MET A 68 4.15 -5.67 -11.61
C MET A 68 4.54 -6.86 -12.49
N LEU A 69 4.20 -6.83 -13.78
CA LEU A 69 4.55 -7.91 -14.72
C LEU A 69 6.06 -8.08 -14.80
N ILE A 70 6.80 -6.97 -14.85
CA ILE A 70 8.27 -6.97 -14.88
C ILE A 70 8.85 -7.53 -13.58
N ILE A 71 8.34 -7.10 -12.43
CA ILE A 71 8.76 -7.64 -11.13
C ILE A 71 8.53 -9.15 -11.06
N GLY A 72 7.32 -9.60 -11.42
CA GLY A 72 6.99 -11.03 -11.41
C GLY A 72 7.97 -11.84 -12.24
N GLY A 73 8.27 -11.37 -13.46
CA GLY A 73 9.25 -12.00 -14.35
C GLY A 73 10.66 -12.01 -13.77
N ALA A 74 11.14 -10.87 -13.28
CA ALA A 74 12.49 -10.75 -12.72
C ALA A 74 12.67 -11.63 -11.46
N PHE A 75 11.67 -11.64 -10.57
CA PHE A 75 11.72 -12.46 -9.35
C PHE A 75 11.60 -13.96 -9.64
N GLU A 76 10.88 -14.39 -10.67
CA GLU A 76 10.85 -15.80 -11.06
C GLU A 76 12.23 -16.27 -11.53
N ILE A 77 12.95 -15.47 -12.34
CA ILE A 77 14.34 -15.79 -12.70
C ILE A 77 15.20 -15.97 -11.44
N ILE A 78 15.08 -15.07 -10.46
CA ILE A 78 15.88 -15.11 -9.23
C ILE A 78 15.48 -16.31 -8.38
N THR A 79 14.18 -16.56 -8.21
CA THR A 79 13.65 -17.68 -7.43
C THR A 79 14.08 -19.02 -8.01
N SER A 80 14.05 -19.18 -9.35
CA SER A 80 14.48 -20.40 -10.03
C SER A 80 15.98 -20.69 -9.86
N THR A 81 16.82 -19.68 -9.48
CA THR A 81 18.23 -19.92 -9.11
C THR A 81 18.41 -20.65 -7.78
N GLY A 82 17.37 -20.67 -6.94
CA GLY A 82 17.41 -21.19 -5.56
C GLY A 82 18.19 -20.27 -4.59
N ALA A 83 18.68 -19.11 -5.02
CA ALA A 83 19.46 -18.21 -4.17
C ALA A 83 18.65 -17.65 -3.01
N LEU A 84 17.38 -17.23 -3.28
CA LEU A 84 16.44 -16.74 -2.24
C LEU A 84 16.12 -17.82 -1.23
N THR A 85 15.84 -19.03 -1.67
CA THR A 85 15.53 -20.17 -0.79
C THR A 85 16.73 -20.50 0.11
N ALA A 86 17.95 -20.51 -0.45
CA ALA A 86 19.18 -20.74 0.33
C ALA A 86 19.43 -19.64 1.36
N LEU A 87 19.19 -18.36 1.02
CA LEU A 87 19.26 -17.24 1.95
C LEU A 87 18.24 -17.40 3.08
N CYS A 88 16.98 -17.63 2.73
CA CYS A 88 15.89 -17.81 3.69
C CYS A 88 16.13 -19.01 4.61
N LYS A 89 16.71 -20.11 4.09
CA LYS A 89 17.13 -21.28 4.89
C LYS A 89 18.20 -20.92 5.91
N LYS A 90 19.18 -20.10 5.54
CA LYS A 90 20.21 -19.60 6.47
C LYS A 90 19.59 -18.68 7.53
N LEU A 91 18.71 -17.77 7.14
CA LEU A 91 17.98 -16.89 8.07
C LEU A 91 17.07 -17.68 9.01
N SER A 92 16.36 -18.71 8.52
CA SER A 92 15.48 -19.55 9.34
C SER A 92 16.24 -20.28 10.42
N LYS A 93 17.47 -20.76 10.15
CA LYS A 93 18.35 -21.35 11.17
C LYS A 93 18.69 -20.33 12.27
N THR A 94 18.94 -19.08 11.91
CA THR A 94 19.23 -18.01 12.88
C THR A 94 18.02 -17.70 13.77
N PHE A 95 16.82 -17.70 13.20
CA PHE A 95 15.58 -17.42 13.92
C PHE A 95 14.92 -18.68 14.52
N SER A 96 15.42 -19.89 14.28
CA SER A 96 14.79 -21.15 14.68
C SER A 96 14.39 -21.22 16.15
N LYS A 97 15.25 -20.73 17.06
CA LYS A 97 14.97 -20.70 18.51
C LYS A 97 13.94 -19.64 18.92
N LYS A 98 13.74 -18.59 18.11
CA LYS A 98 12.82 -17.46 18.37
C LYS A 98 12.05 -17.11 17.11
N LYS A 99 11.39 -18.08 16.48
CA LYS A 99 10.77 -17.95 15.15
C LYS A 99 9.76 -16.78 15.03
N TYR A 100 9.07 -16.45 16.10
CA TYR A 100 8.13 -15.32 16.08
C TYR A 100 8.82 -13.95 16.14
N PHE A 101 10.11 -13.89 16.51
CA PHE A 101 10.86 -12.63 16.57
C PHE A 101 11.18 -12.07 15.18
N VAL A 102 11.11 -12.90 14.14
CA VAL A 102 11.24 -12.44 12.75
C VAL A 102 10.16 -11.42 12.39
N ILE A 103 8.96 -11.55 12.95
CA ILE A 103 7.81 -10.69 12.65
C ILE A 103 8.08 -9.22 13.01
N PRO A 104 8.39 -8.85 14.26
CA PRO A 104 8.68 -7.46 14.61
C PRO A 104 9.94 -6.92 13.93
N VAL A 105 10.94 -7.77 13.65
CA VAL A 105 12.16 -7.35 12.92
C VAL A 105 11.79 -6.90 11.50
N PHE A 106 11.06 -7.71 10.76
CA PHE A 106 10.66 -7.36 9.39
C PHE A 106 9.68 -6.20 9.36
N LEU A 107 8.70 -6.17 10.26
CA LEU A 107 7.79 -5.01 10.39
C LEU A 107 8.58 -3.72 10.60
N THR A 108 9.60 -3.72 11.46
CA THR A 108 10.43 -2.53 11.71
C THR A 108 11.25 -2.15 10.48
N ILE A 109 11.89 -3.10 9.81
CA ILE A 109 12.68 -2.82 8.60
C ILE A 109 11.80 -2.19 7.52
N PHE A 110 10.65 -2.78 7.23
CA PHE A 110 9.75 -2.28 6.19
C PHE A 110 9.02 -1.00 6.60
N SER A 111 8.81 -0.77 7.91
CA SER A 111 8.29 0.52 8.37
C SER A 111 9.29 1.66 8.13
N ILE A 112 10.58 1.39 8.23
CA ILE A 112 11.62 2.39 7.90
C ILE A 112 11.49 2.80 6.42
N PHE A 113 11.33 1.86 5.49
CA PHE A 113 11.11 2.19 4.09
C PHE A 113 9.80 2.95 3.86
N GLY A 114 8.73 2.56 4.55
CA GLY A 114 7.45 3.26 4.49
C GLY A 114 7.53 4.71 4.96
N PHE A 115 8.13 4.99 6.12
CA PHE A 115 8.15 6.34 6.66
C PHE A 115 9.25 7.24 6.09
N THR A 116 10.32 6.70 5.51
CA THR A 116 11.41 7.52 4.92
C THR A 116 11.20 7.82 3.45
N MET A 117 10.83 6.80 2.67
CA MET A 117 10.71 6.88 1.21
C MET A 117 9.26 6.86 0.72
N GLY A 118 8.29 6.71 1.63
CA GLY A 118 6.90 6.54 1.24
C GLY A 118 6.64 5.26 0.45
N MET A 119 7.52 4.25 0.57
CA MET A 119 7.34 2.98 -0.14
C MET A 119 6.05 2.31 0.30
N SER A 120 5.19 2.04 -0.65
CA SER A 120 3.93 1.33 -0.48
C SER A 120 3.83 0.20 -1.49
N SER A 121 3.52 0.50 -2.74
CA SER A 121 3.41 -0.50 -3.83
C SER A 121 4.73 -1.24 -4.09
N GLU A 122 5.85 -0.56 -3.99
CA GLU A 122 7.19 -1.06 -4.29
C GLU A 122 7.61 -2.20 -3.36
N VAL A 123 7.06 -2.22 -2.16
CA VAL A 123 7.39 -3.25 -1.14
C VAL A 123 6.92 -4.64 -1.55
N MET A 124 5.98 -4.75 -2.52
CA MET A 124 5.52 -6.05 -3.03
C MET A 124 6.67 -6.94 -3.54
N ILE A 125 7.76 -6.34 -4.00
CA ILE A 125 8.95 -7.06 -4.47
C ILE A 125 9.59 -7.94 -3.39
N PHE A 126 9.42 -7.58 -2.12
CA PHE A 126 9.98 -8.31 -0.98
C PHE A 126 9.03 -9.39 -0.44
N VAL A 127 7.77 -9.40 -0.87
CA VAL A 127 6.76 -10.35 -0.39
C VAL A 127 7.17 -11.82 -0.60
N PRO A 128 7.77 -12.24 -1.75
CA PRO A 128 8.24 -13.61 -1.92
C PRO A 128 9.30 -14.00 -0.89
N ILE A 129 10.19 -13.09 -0.50
CA ILE A 129 11.22 -13.32 0.53
C ILE A 129 10.55 -13.58 1.88
N GLY A 130 9.56 -12.72 2.23
CA GLY A 130 8.78 -12.87 3.46
C GLY A 130 8.04 -14.19 3.54
N ILE A 131 7.40 -14.61 2.45
CA ILE A 131 6.67 -15.88 2.35
C ILE A 131 7.62 -17.06 2.52
N THR A 132 8.71 -17.09 1.75
CA THR A 132 9.70 -18.18 1.81
C THR A 132 10.28 -18.32 3.23
N LEU A 133 10.65 -17.22 3.85
CA LEU A 133 11.18 -17.23 5.23
C LEU A 133 10.13 -17.71 6.25
N ALA A 134 8.89 -17.23 6.15
CA ALA A 134 7.81 -17.64 7.03
C ALA A 134 7.54 -19.15 6.93
N MET A 135 7.46 -19.68 5.74
CA MET A 135 7.23 -21.11 5.49
C MET A 135 8.37 -21.98 6.01
N LEU A 136 9.63 -21.59 5.82
CA LEU A 136 10.81 -22.26 6.39
C LEU A 136 10.83 -22.26 7.93
N LEU A 137 10.18 -21.29 8.56
CA LEU A 137 10.01 -21.22 10.02
C LEU A 137 8.77 -21.98 10.52
N GLY A 138 8.03 -22.65 9.64
CA GLY A 138 6.79 -23.37 9.97
C GLY A 138 5.63 -22.39 10.30
N LEU A 139 5.62 -21.23 9.65
CA LEU A 139 4.53 -20.27 9.62
C LEU A 139 3.84 -20.32 8.25
N ASP A 140 2.71 -19.64 8.12
CA ASP A 140 1.99 -19.61 6.84
C ASP A 140 2.38 -18.40 5.96
N LYS A 141 1.99 -18.42 4.69
CA LYS A 141 2.28 -17.34 3.75
C LYS A 141 1.54 -16.04 4.08
N VAL A 142 0.42 -16.12 4.82
CA VAL A 142 -0.27 -14.91 5.30
C VAL A 142 0.61 -14.14 6.27
N THR A 143 1.26 -14.85 7.21
CA THR A 143 2.25 -14.27 8.13
C THR A 143 3.42 -13.65 7.37
N GLY A 144 3.95 -14.37 6.35
CA GLY A 144 5.03 -13.88 5.50
C GLY A 144 4.69 -12.61 4.73
N THR A 145 3.50 -12.56 4.15
CA THR A 145 2.99 -11.37 3.45
C THR A 145 2.74 -10.22 4.42
N ALA A 146 2.11 -10.50 5.56
CA ALA A 146 1.73 -9.49 6.54
C ALA A 146 2.95 -8.79 7.14
N MET A 147 4.03 -9.50 7.47
CA MET A 147 5.21 -8.86 8.08
C MET A 147 5.94 -7.90 7.13
N ILE A 148 5.79 -8.07 5.82
CA ILE A 148 6.32 -7.17 4.80
C ILE A 148 5.33 -6.02 4.54
N ALA A 149 4.13 -6.36 4.08
CA ALA A 149 3.13 -5.41 3.63
C ALA A 149 2.66 -4.46 4.76
N LEU A 150 2.35 -5.01 5.94
CA LEU A 150 1.90 -4.19 7.07
C LEU A 150 3.02 -3.41 7.73
N GLY A 151 4.29 -3.88 7.63
CA GLY A 151 5.44 -3.08 8.02
C GLY A 151 5.49 -1.76 7.23
N ALA A 152 5.47 -1.85 5.91
CA ALA A 152 5.45 -0.68 5.03
C ALA A 152 4.20 0.19 5.26
N ALA A 153 3.02 -0.43 5.38
CA ALA A 153 1.77 0.29 5.61
C ALA A 153 1.81 1.12 6.91
N ILE A 154 2.32 0.56 8.02
CA ILE A 154 2.49 1.28 9.29
C ILE A 154 3.47 2.44 9.14
N GLY A 155 4.62 2.19 8.48
CA GLY A 155 5.61 3.23 8.23
C GLY A 155 5.04 4.36 7.38
N PHE A 156 4.39 4.04 6.28
CA PHE A 156 3.71 4.99 5.41
C PHE A 156 2.67 5.81 6.19
N THR A 157 1.86 5.14 7.01
CA THR A 157 0.82 5.78 7.85
C THR A 157 1.41 6.67 8.93
N ALA A 158 2.48 6.25 9.60
CA ALA A 158 3.17 7.11 10.58
C ALA A 158 3.79 8.34 9.90
N GLY A 159 4.29 8.20 8.66
CA GLY A 159 4.69 9.27 7.77
C GLY A 159 5.67 10.26 8.36
N ILE A 160 6.69 9.80 9.08
CA ILE A 160 7.62 10.67 9.81
C ILE A 160 8.38 11.59 8.84
N LEU A 161 8.88 11.02 7.72
CA LEU A 161 9.66 11.70 6.68
C LEU A 161 9.09 11.42 5.27
N ASN A 162 7.83 10.97 5.18
CA ASN A 162 7.22 10.58 3.91
C ASN A 162 6.88 11.83 3.07
N PRO A 163 7.59 12.06 1.94
CA PRO A 163 7.38 13.27 1.14
C PRO A 163 6.07 13.22 0.33
N PHE A 164 5.57 12.02 -0.02
CA PHE A 164 4.43 11.83 -0.93
C PHE A 164 3.06 11.95 -0.24
N ASN A 165 3.02 11.79 1.07
CA ASN A 165 1.80 11.86 1.86
C ASN A 165 1.89 13.06 2.81
N VAL A 166 2.62 12.92 3.94
CA VAL A 166 2.72 13.98 4.95
C VAL A 166 3.37 15.25 4.42
N GLY A 167 4.42 15.14 3.60
CA GLY A 167 5.10 16.30 3.03
C GLY A 167 4.15 17.14 2.19
N VAL A 168 3.37 16.51 1.31
CA VAL A 168 2.34 17.20 0.49
C VAL A 168 1.26 17.85 1.35
N ALA A 169 0.76 17.11 2.34
CA ALA A 169 -0.30 17.62 3.21
C ALA A 169 0.18 18.80 4.08
N GLN A 170 1.41 18.74 4.58
CA GLN A 170 2.01 19.84 5.35
C GLN A 170 2.28 21.06 4.48
N ASP A 171 2.74 20.88 3.25
CA ASP A 171 2.96 21.97 2.30
C ASP A 171 1.66 22.73 2.03
N ILE A 172 0.57 22.01 1.72
CA ILE A 172 -0.78 22.60 1.53
C ILE A 172 -1.28 23.27 2.82
N ALA A 173 -0.96 22.72 3.98
CA ALA A 173 -1.33 23.30 5.29
C ALA A 173 -0.42 24.45 5.73
N GLU A 174 0.55 24.85 4.91
CA GLU A 174 1.54 25.89 5.21
C GLU A 174 2.35 25.61 6.50
N LEU A 175 2.68 24.32 6.70
CA LEU A 175 3.47 23.86 7.84
C LEU A 175 4.92 23.56 7.43
N PRO A 176 5.89 23.72 8.33
CA PRO A 176 7.25 23.27 8.07
C PRO A 176 7.26 21.76 7.75
N LEU A 177 7.95 21.39 6.67
CA LEU A 177 8.03 19.99 6.24
C LEU A 177 8.55 19.09 7.37
N PHE A 178 7.88 17.96 7.53
CA PHE A 178 8.17 16.94 8.54
C PHE A 178 8.11 17.42 10.00
N SER A 179 7.45 18.57 10.26
CA SER A 179 7.15 19.01 11.62
C SER A 179 6.24 18.02 12.36
N GLY A 180 6.24 18.06 13.68
CA GLY A 180 5.47 17.13 14.51
C GLY A 180 6.02 15.70 14.57
N MET A 181 7.28 15.48 14.17
CA MET A 181 7.93 14.16 14.08
C MET A 181 7.87 13.37 15.39
N GLY A 182 8.03 14.02 16.55
CA GLY A 182 8.04 13.31 17.84
C GLY A 182 6.77 12.51 18.11
N TYR A 183 5.61 13.11 17.86
CA TYR A 183 4.34 12.41 18.04
C TYR A 183 4.13 11.29 17.00
N ARG A 184 4.60 11.48 15.77
CA ARG A 184 4.55 10.46 14.72
C ARG A 184 5.45 9.26 15.03
N ILE A 185 6.60 9.47 15.67
CA ILE A 185 7.46 8.38 16.17
C ILE A 185 6.73 7.59 17.26
N PHE A 186 6.06 8.26 18.20
CA PHE A 186 5.24 7.59 19.21
C PHE A 186 4.14 6.74 18.55
N ILE A 187 3.41 7.29 17.58
CA ILE A 187 2.38 6.58 16.82
C ILE A 187 2.98 5.34 16.14
N LEU A 188 4.14 5.48 15.48
CA LEU A 188 4.83 4.36 14.84
C LEU A 188 5.12 3.22 15.82
N ILE A 189 5.67 3.54 16.99
CA ILE A 189 6.01 2.55 18.02
C ILE A 189 4.77 1.80 18.49
N VAL A 190 3.67 2.51 18.76
CA VAL A 190 2.41 1.90 19.20
C VAL A 190 1.81 1.01 18.10
N LEU A 191 1.80 1.47 16.86
CA LEU A 191 1.30 0.69 15.72
C LEU A 191 2.16 -0.55 15.46
N LEU A 192 3.49 -0.44 15.54
CA LEU A 192 4.40 -1.58 15.43
C LEU A 192 4.14 -2.62 16.53
N ALA A 193 3.97 -2.18 17.77
CA ALA A 193 3.70 -3.07 18.89
C ALA A 193 2.33 -3.78 18.72
N ALA A 194 1.28 -3.05 18.39
CA ALA A 194 -0.06 -3.59 18.18
C ALA A 194 -0.09 -4.59 17.01
N THR A 195 0.49 -4.22 15.87
CA THR A 195 0.52 -5.07 14.67
C THR A 195 1.41 -6.30 14.86
N SER A 196 2.59 -6.14 15.47
CA SER A 196 3.46 -7.28 15.81
C SER A 196 2.73 -8.28 16.70
N THR A 197 2.05 -7.78 17.74
CA THR A 197 1.30 -8.63 18.68
C THR A 197 0.19 -9.37 17.95
N TYR A 198 -0.58 -8.68 17.09
CA TYR A 198 -1.65 -9.29 16.31
C TYR A 198 -1.14 -10.41 15.41
N ILE A 199 -0.09 -10.14 14.62
CA ILE A 199 0.47 -11.14 13.69
C ILE A 199 1.09 -12.31 14.48
N ILE A 200 1.77 -12.07 15.60
CA ILE A 200 2.33 -13.13 16.44
C ILE A 200 1.21 -14.02 17.01
N CYS A 201 0.11 -13.43 17.48
CA CYS A 201 -1.04 -14.20 17.99
C CYS A 201 -1.65 -15.07 16.87
N TYR A 202 -1.82 -14.52 15.67
CA TYR A 202 -2.28 -15.27 14.51
C TYR A 202 -1.29 -16.41 14.17
N ALA A 203 -0.01 -16.11 14.05
CA ALA A 203 1.04 -17.07 13.70
C ALA A 203 1.14 -18.22 14.72
N LYS A 204 1.03 -17.93 16.03
CA LYS A 204 0.99 -18.95 17.09
C LYS A 204 -0.25 -19.85 16.95
N LYS A 205 -1.41 -19.27 16.66
CA LYS A 205 -2.67 -20.00 16.46
C LYS A 205 -2.58 -20.95 15.27
N VAL A 206 -2.01 -20.50 14.17
CA VAL A 206 -1.83 -21.33 12.95
C VAL A 206 -0.75 -22.38 13.14
N ALA A 207 0.37 -22.03 13.80
CA ALA A 207 1.43 -23.01 14.09
C ALA A 207 0.97 -24.14 15.03
N ALA A 208 0.04 -23.88 15.95
CA ALA A 208 -0.56 -24.89 16.82
C ALA A 208 -1.61 -25.75 16.12
N ASN A 209 -2.33 -25.19 15.15
CA ASN A 209 -3.34 -25.87 14.35
C ASN A 209 -3.39 -25.27 12.93
N PRO A 210 -2.76 -25.90 11.94
CA PRO A 210 -2.72 -25.41 10.55
C PRO A 210 -4.10 -25.17 9.91
N GLU A 211 -5.13 -25.89 10.33
CA GLU A 211 -6.50 -25.69 9.84
C GLU A 211 -7.07 -24.28 10.18
N LYS A 212 -6.48 -23.61 11.18
CA LYS A 212 -6.87 -22.25 11.54
C LYS A 212 -6.26 -21.18 10.64
N SER A 213 -5.41 -21.55 9.70
CA SER A 213 -4.96 -20.61 8.66
C SER A 213 -6.14 -20.18 7.81
N ILE A 214 -6.23 -18.87 7.55
CA ILE A 214 -7.31 -18.31 6.72
C ILE A 214 -7.28 -18.84 5.27
N ILE A 215 -6.13 -19.38 4.84
CA ILE A 215 -5.91 -19.97 3.52
C ILE A 215 -5.96 -21.49 3.52
N TYR A 216 -6.29 -22.11 4.65
CA TYR A 216 -6.43 -23.56 4.71
C TYR A 216 -7.41 -24.09 3.65
N GLY A 217 -7.02 -25.19 2.98
CA GLY A 217 -7.81 -25.81 1.90
C GLY A 217 -7.73 -25.11 0.54
N ILE A 218 -7.00 -24.00 0.41
CA ILE A 218 -6.69 -23.44 -0.91
C ILE A 218 -5.56 -24.26 -1.52
N LYS A 219 -5.82 -24.86 -2.70
CA LYS A 219 -4.77 -25.57 -3.45
C LYS A 219 -3.67 -24.57 -3.82
N GLU A 220 -2.45 -24.87 -3.43
CA GLU A 220 -1.28 -24.11 -3.86
C GLU A 220 -0.82 -24.66 -5.22
N ASP A 221 -0.63 -23.76 -6.19
CA ASP A 221 -0.11 -24.13 -7.52
C ASP A 221 1.39 -24.50 -7.48
N GLN A 222 2.05 -24.18 -6.36
CA GLN A 222 3.44 -24.53 -6.10
C GLN A 222 3.55 -25.14 -4.70
N GLU A 223 3.87 -26.42 -4.62
CA GLU A 223 4.42 -27.02 -3.41
C GLU A 223 5.81 -26.40 -3.19
N TYR A 224 5.94 -25.61 -2.15
CA TYR A 224 7.26 -25.15 -1.70
C TYR A 224 8.00 -26.31 -1.06
N THR A 225 8.54 -27.22 -1.89
CA THR A 225 9.41 -28.30 -1.43
C THR A 225 10.79 -27.74 -1.14
N PHE A 226 11.17 -27.71 0.13
CA PHE A 226 12.47 -27.19 0.59
C PHE A 226 13.46 -28.33 0.86
N ASP A 227 13.09 -29.58 0.61
CA ASP A 227 13.85 -30.76 1.01
C ASP A 227 15.16 -30.93 0.21
N ASP A 228 15.19 -30.46 -1.05
CA ASP A 228 16.34 -30.59 -1.94
C ASP A 228 17.36 -29.42 -1.87
N VAL A 229 17.11 -28.42 -1.02
CA VAL A 229 18.03 -27.27 -0.93
C VAL A 229 19.19 -27.61 0.00
N SER A 230 20.41 -27.66 -0.58
CA SER A 230 21.65 -27.90 0.17
C SER A 230 21.83 -26.87 1.29
N ASP A 231 22.41 -27.30 2.42
CA ASP A 231 22.72 -26.43 3.57
C ASP A 231 23.81 -25.38 3.29
N THR A 232 24.55 -25.55 2.18
CA THR A 232 25.63 -24.66 1.76
C THR A 232 25.26 -23.94 0.48
N MET A 233 25.41 -22.63 0.49
CA MET A 233 25.17 -21.81 -0.71
C MET A 233 26.29 -22.02 -1.74
N SER A 234 25.93 -22.26 -2.99
CA SER A 234 26.90 -22.30 -4.08
C SER A 234 27.48 -20.89 -4.36
N LYS A 235 28.68 -20.83 -4.94
CA LYS A 235 29.29 -19.55 -5.34
C LYS A 235 28.41 -18.74 -6.29
N ARG A 236 27.64 -19.41 -7.16
CA ARG A 236 26.69 -18.77 -8.08
C ARG A 236 25.52 -18.14 -7.34
N GLN A 237 24.95 -18.84 -6.37
CA GLN A 237 23.87 -18.30 -5.53
C GLN A 237 24.33 -17.10 -4.70
N VAL A 238 25.57 -17.14 -4.16
CA VAL A 238 26.15 -15.96 -3.50
C VAL A 238 26.29 -14.80 -4.48
N GLY A 239 26.75 -15.05 -5.71
CA GLY A 239 26.84 -14.04 -6.76
C GLY A 239 25.49 -13.41 -7.08
N VAL A 240 24.42 -14.22 -7.20
CA VAL A 240 23.05 -13.73 -7.40
C VAL A 240 22.62 -12.80 -6.25
N LEU A 241 22.86 -13.18 -4.99
CA LEU A 241 22.51 -12.34 -3.85
C LEU A 241 23.32 -11.04 -3.80
N VAL A 242 24.58 -11.06 -4.19
CA VAL A 242 25.40 -9.83 -4.29
C VAL A 242 24.83 -8.88 -5.33
N VAL A 243 24.46 -9.38 -6.51
CA VAL A 243 23.79 -8.58 -7.55
C VAL A 243 22.48 -8.00 -7.02
N MET A 244 21.65 -8.81 -6.35
CA MET A 244 20.40 -8.33 -5.76
C MET A 244 20.64 -7.20 -4.76
N VAL A 245 21.56 -7.38 -3.81
CA VAL A 245 21.88 -6.36 -2.79
C VAL A 245 22.38 -5.07 -3.45
N ALA A 246 23.24 -5.19 -4.47
CA ALA A 246 23.72 -4.04 -5.22
C ALA A 246 22.56 -3.31 -5.94
N CYS A 247 21.68 -4.04 -6.62
CA CYS A 247 20.50 -3.46 -7.29
C CYS A 247 19.55 -2.82 -6.27
N PHE A 248 19.31 -3.41 -5.09
CA PHE A 248 18.52 -2.77 -4.04
C PHE A 248 19.19 -1.51 -3.49
N GLY A 249 20.52 -1.48 -3.38
CA GLY A 249 21.26 -0.26 -3.04
C GLY A 249 21.02 0.86 -4.07
N VAL A 250 21.10 0.51 -5.36
CA VAL A 250 20.79 1.45 -6.47
C VAL A 250 19.33 1.89 -6.44
N LEU A 251 18.39 0.98 -6.15
CA LEU A 251 16.97 1.29 -6.00
C LEU A 251 16.73 2.32 -4.90
N ILE A 252 17.31 2.10 -3.72
CA ILE A 252 17.16 3.01 -2.57
C ILE A 252 17.73 4.39 -2.92
N TYR A 253 18.89 4.43 -3.56
CA TYR A 253 19.49 5.68 -4.01
C TYR A 253 18.63 6.39 -5.07
N GLY A 254 18.13 5.65 -6.06
CA GLY A 254 17.25 6.16 -7.12
C GLY A 254 15.95 6.77 -6.57
N LEU A 255 15.28 6.05 -5.68
CA LEU A 255 14.05 6.54 -5.01
C LEU A 255 14.32 7.76 -4.13
N SER A 256 15.43 7.75 -3.36
CA SER A 256 15.68 8.79 -2.36
C SER A 256 16.30 10.08 -2.94
N LYS A 257 17.08 9.99 -4.03
CA LYS A 257 17.87 11.11 -4.56
C LYS A 257 17.54 11.51 -5.99
N LEU A 258 17.06 10.57 -6.82
CA LEU A 258 16.84 10.80 -8.23
C LEU A 258 15.34 10.89 -8.60
N GLY A 259 14.43 10.70 -7.63
CA GLY A 259 12.99 10.75 -7.86
C GLY A 259 12.48 9.63 -8.77
N TRP A 260 13.14 8.48 -8.78
CA TRP A 260 12.73 7.32 -9.58
C TRP A 260 11.31 6.92 -9.28
N TYR A 261 10.62 6.44 -10.32
CA TYR A 261 9.29 5.89 -10.22
C TYR A 261 9.18 4.56 -11.00
N PHE A 262 8.01 4.16 -11.45
CA PHE A 262 7.79 2.83 -12.05
C PHE A 262 8.67 2.55 -13.27
N GLU A 263 9.01 3.55 -14.07
CA GLU A 263 9.80 3.36 -15.31
C GLU A 263 11.24 2.93 -14.99
N GLU A 264 11.95 3.70 -14.17
CA GLU A 264 13.34 3.43 -13.81
C GLU A 264 13.45 2.18 -12.94
N MET A 265 12.49 1.98 -12.04
CA MET A 265 12.42 0.76 -11.24
C MET A 265 12.22 -0.46 -12.13
N SER A 266 11.34 -0.39 -13.14
CA SER A 266 11.14 -1.49 -14.10
C SER A 266 12.40 -1.83 -14.85
N ALA A 267 13.13 -0.81 -15.33
CA ALA A 267 14.41 -0.99 -16.02
C ALA A 267 15.45 -1.68 -15.12
N LEU A 268 15.55 -1.25 -13.85
CA LEU A 268 16.46 -1.86 -12.87
C LEU A 268 16.10 -3.33 -12.61
N PHE A 269 14.81 -3.68 -12.49
CA PHE A 269 14.40 -5.07 -12.24
C PHE A 269 14.61 -5.98 -13.45
N ILE A 270 14.39 -5.49 -14.67
CA ILE A 270 14.76 -6.23 -15.89
C ILE A 270 16.28 -6.52 -15.87
N PHE A 271 17.08 -5.49 -15.64
CA PHE A 271 18.54 -5.64 -15.55
C PHE A 271 18.93 -6.64 -14.46
N MET A 272 18.38 -6.52 -13.26
CA MET A 272 18.64 -7.41 -12.13
C MET A 272 18.31 -8.87 -12.48
N GLY A 273 17.13 -9.14 -13.04
CA GLY A 273 16.71 -10.49 -13.42
C GLY A 273 17.64 -11.11 -14.44
N ILE A 274 17.98 -10.37 -15.50
CA ILE A 274 18.90 -10.83 -16.58
C ILE A 274 20.29 -11.13 -16.01
N VAL A 275 20.87 -10.20 -15.25
CA VAL A 275 22.21 -10.40 -14.67
C VAL A 275 22.23 -11.55 -13.69
N CYS A 276 21.22 -11.67 -12.80
CA CYS A 276 21.09 -12.81 -11.88
C CYS A 276 21.00 -14.15 -12.63
N GLY A 277 20.24 -14.19 -13.73
CA GLY A 277 20.17 -15.37 -14.59
C GLY A 277 21.53 -15.77 -15.18
N PHE A 278 22.25 -14.82 -15.74
CA PHE A 278 23.59 -15.08 -16.28
C PHE A 278 24.60 -15.50 -15.21
N VAL A 279 24.61 -14.84 -14.06
CA VAL A 279 25.47 -15.21 -12.90
C VAL A 279 25.21 -16.64 -12.45
N ASN A 280 23.94 -17.09 -12.51
CA ASN A 280 23.61 -18.48 -12.21
C ASN A 280 23.96 -19.46 -13.33
N GLY A 281 24.36 -18.96 -14.50
CA GLY A 281 24.75 -19.77 -15.68
C GLY A 281 23.57 -20.13 -16.59
N TYR A 282 22.47 -19.36 -16.55
CA TYR A 282 21.35 -19.54 -17.46
C TYR A 282 21.65 -18.95 -18.83
N GLY A 283 21.23 -19.65 -19.88
CA GLY A 283 21.24 -19.11 -21.23
C GLY A 283 20.05 -18.15 -21.47
N PRO A 284 20.11 -17.30 -22.54
CA PRO A 284 19.08 -16.31 -22.84
C PRO A 284 17.66 -16.92 -22.95
N SER A 285 17.53 -18.08 -23.59
CA SER A 285 16.23 -18.77 -23.76
C SER A 285 15.60 -19.17 -22.42
N ARG A 286 16.43 -19.61 -21.46
CA ARG A 286 15.94 -19.95 -20.12
C ARG A 286 15.52 -18.70 -19.35
N ILE A 287 16.32 -17.62 -19.42
CA ILE A 287 15.99 -16.32 -18.79
C ILE A 287 14.64 -15.82 -19.31
N ALA A 288 14.42 -15.83 -20.64
CA ALA A 288 13.17 -15.40 -21.24
C ALA A 288 11.98 -16.28 -20.81
N LYS A 289 12.19 -17.60 -20.71
CA LYS A 289 11.17 -18.55 -20.27
C LYS A 289 10.75 -18.28 -18.80
N GLU A 290 11.71 -18.21 -17.89
CA GLU A 290 11.45 -17.97 -16.46
C GLU A 290 10.76 -16.60 -16.27
N PHE A 291 11.23 -15.56 -17.00
CA PHE A 291 10.56 -14.25 -17.00
C PHE A 291 9.09 -14.35 -17.43
N GLY A 292 8.80 -15.07 -18.52
CA GLY A 292 7.44 -15.27 -19.01
C GLY A 292 6.53 -15.98 -18.00
N GLU A 293 7.05 -17.03 -17.36
CA GLU A 293 6.28 -17.76 -16.33
C GLU A 293 5.99 -16.89 -15.11
N GLY A 294 6.96 -16.08 -14.65
CA GLY A 294 6.76 -15.16 -13.55
C GLY A 294 5.73 -14.06 -13.86
N ALA A 295 5.82 -13.45 -15.04
CA ALA A 295 4.84 -12.47 -15.49
C ALA A 295 3.43 -13.08 -15.58
N LYS A 296 3.29 -14.26 -16.17
CA LYS A 296 2.04 -15.01 -16.24
C LYS A 296 1.44 -15.27 -14.86
N GLY A 297 2.28 -15.56 -13.87
CA GLY A 297 1.85 -15.86 -12.51
C GLY A 297 1.08 -14.73 -11.82
N ILE A 298 1.24 -13.47 -12.25
CA ILE A 298 0.61 -12.30 -11.63
C ILE A 298 -0.40 -11.57 -12.52
N VAL A 299 -0.64 -12.03 -13.75
CA VAL A 299 -1.58 -11.39 -14.71
C VAL A 299 -2.96 -11.16 -14.11
N VAL A 300 -3.51 -12.14 -13.39
CA VAL A 300 -4.84 -12.03 -12.76
C VAL A 300 -4.86 -10.88 -11.75
N GLY A 301 -3.80 -10.74 -10.93
CA GLY A 301 -3.67 -9.63 -9.99
C GLY A 301 -3.62 -8.27 -10.69
N CYS A 302 -2.86 -8.17 -11.77
CA CYS A 302 -2.80 -6.97 -12.60
C CYS A 302 -4.20 -6.58 -13.12
N LEU A 303 -4.94 -7.53 -13.71
CA LEU A 303 -6.28 -7.27 -14.21
C LEU A 303 -7.24 -6.78 -13.11
N ILE A 304 -7.13 -7.34 -11.90
CA ILE A 304 -7.98 -6.91 -10.76
C ILE A 304 -7.69 -5.44 -10.41
N ILE A 305 -6.43 -5.00 -10.43
CA ILE A 305 -6.06 -3.59 -10.16
C ILE A 305 -6.68 -2.67 -11.21
N GLY A 306 -6.53 -2.97 -12.49
CA GLY A 306 -7.11 -2.17 -13.57
C GLY A 306 -8.64 -2.09 -13.49
N ILE A 307 -9.30 -3.23 -13.19
CA ILE A 307 -10.76 -3.27 -13.02
C ILE A 307 -11.19 -2.48 -11.76
N ALA A 308 -10.43 -2.52 -10.67
CA ALA A 308 -10.76 -1.77 -9.46
C ALA A 308 -10.70 -0.25 -9.71
N ARG A 309 -9.77 0.24 -10.54
CA ARG A 309 -9.65 1.64 -10.95
C ARG A 309 -10.90 2.18 -11.66
N THR A 310 -11.70 1.29 -12.28
CA THR A 310 -12.96 1.66 -12.93
C THR A 310 -13.90 2.45 -12.02
N VAL A 311 -13.89 2.20 -10.72
CA VAL A 311 -14.73 2.92 -9.76
C VAL A 311 -14.43 4.41 -9.80
N GLU A 312 -13.16 4.78 -9.75
CA GLU A 312 -12.71 6.18 -9.80
C GLU A 312 -13.04 6.82 -11.16
N VAL A 313 -12.82 6.08 -12.26
CA VAL A 313 -13.17 6.55 -13.62
C VAL A 313 -14.66 6.89 -13.69
N ILE A 314 -15.55 6.02 -13.21
CA ILE A 314 -17.00 6.23 -13.22
C ILE A 314 -17.39 7.48 -12.41
N LEU A 315 -16.84 7.64 -11.21
CA LEU A 315 -17.18 8.75 -10.31
C LEU A 315 -16.65 10.09 -10.87
N SER A 316 -15.48 10.07 -11.51
CA SER A 316 -14.87 11.23 -12.15
C SER A 316 -15.63 11.65 -13.42
N ASP A 317 -15.93 10.71 -14.31
CA ASP A 317 -16.66 10.98 -15.57
C ASP A 317 -18.06 11.54 -15.31
N ALA A 318 -18.71 11.08 -14.24
CA ALA A 318 -20.01 11.58 -13.81
C ALA A 318 -19.93 12.89 -13.00
N SER A 319 -18.71 13.39 -12.71
CA SER A 319 -18.45 14.59 -11.90
C SER A 319 -19.13 14.55 -10.52
N ILE A 320 -19.25 13.36 -9.90
CA ILE A 320 -19.84 13.21 -8.57
C ILE A 320 -18.78 13.06 -7.45
N LEU A 321 -17.53 12.91 -7.82
CA LEU A 321 -16.42 12.73 -6.88
C LEU A 321 -16.30 13.93 -5.93
N ASP A 322 -16.27 15.15 -6.48
CA ASP A 322 -16.18 16.38 -5.69
C ASP A 322 -17.41 16.60 -4.81
N THR A 323 -18.60 16.21 -5.27
CA THR A 323 -19.84 16.25 -4.49
C THR A 323 -19.77 15.32 -3.26
N ILE A 324 -19.24 14.10 -3.45
CA ILE A 324 -19.06 13.14 -2.36
C ILE A 324 -18.08 13.71 -1.32
N VAL A 325 -16.95 14.24 -1.77
CA VAL A 325 -15.94 14.86 -0.90
C VAL A 325 -16.55 16.04 -0.15
N TYR A 326 -17.25 16.94 -0.84
CA TYR A 326 -17.93 18.09 -0.25
C TYR A 326 -18.94 17.68 0.83
N GLY A 327 -19.76 16.67 0.55
CA GLY A 327 -20.71 16.14 1.50
C GLY A 327 -20.06 15.58 2.77
N ILE A 328 -18.98 14.81 2.60
CA ILE A 328 -18.23 14.22 3.73
C ILE A 328 -17.55 15.31 4.56
N VAL A 329 -16.91 16.31 3.93
CA VAL A 329 -16.25 17.42 4.63
C VAL A 329 -17.24 18.24 5.44
N ASN A 330 -18.44 18.49 4.91
CA ASN A 330 -19.49 19.24 5.62
C ASN A 330 -19.95 18.53 6.91
N ILE A 331 -19.91 17.20 6.96
CA ILE A 331 -20.23 16.44 8.17
C ILE A 331 -19.29 16.85 9.34
N VAL A 332 -18.00 17.08 9.04
CA VAL A 332 -17.03 17.51 10.08
C VAL A 332 -17.44 18.85 10.70
N GLY A 333 -17.94 19.77 9.87
CA GLY A 333 -18.37 21.10 10.33
C GLY A 333 -19.45 21.08 11.39
N VAL A 334 -20.37 20.10 11.35
CA VAL A 334 -21.51 20.00 12.28
C VAL A 334 -21.24 19.16 13.53
N LEU A 335 -20.06 18.48 13.61
CA LEU A 335 -19.71 17.68 14.79
C LEU A 335 -19.42 18.57 16.02
N PRO A 336 -19.64 18.08 17.26
CA PRO A 336 -19.16 18.72 18.48
C PRO A 336 -17.65 18.89 18.49
N ASN A 337 -17.14 20.02 19.01
CA ASN A 337 -15.69 20.34 19.01
C ASN A 337 -14.83 19.23 19.63
N SER A 338 -15.32 18.54 20.66
CA SER A 338 -14.60 17.46 21.35
C SER A 338 -14.28 16.25 20.48
N ILE A 339 -15.01 16.03 19.39
CA ILE A 339 -14.83 14.87 18.51
C ILE A 339 -14.51 15.24 17.05
N LYS A 340 -14.39 16.53 16.74
CA LYS A 340 -14.13 16.98 15.35
C LYS A 340 -12.85 16.39 14.77
N ALA A 341 -11.76 16.32 15.54
CA ALA A 341 -10.52 15.74 15.05
C ALA A 341 -10.67 14.24 14.73
N VAL A 342 -11.40 13.50 15.57
CA VAL A 342 -11.75 12.11 15.27
C VAL A 342 -12.64 12.05 14.03
N GLY A 343 -13.61 12.96 13.91
CA GLY A 343 -14.46 13.11 12.72
C GLY A 343 -13.64 13.37 11.45
N MET A 344 -12.64 14.27 11.50
CA MET A 344 -11.72 14.52 10.39
C MET A 344 -11.01 13.23 9.96
N PHE A 345 -10.47 12.47 10.91
CA PHE A 345 -9.80 11.20 10.61
C PHE A 345 -10.74 10.18 9.94
N LEU A 346 -11.94 9.98 10.49
CA LEU A 346 -12.90 9.03 9.92
C LEU A 346 -13.40 9.50 8.55
N CYS A 347 -13.61 10.80 8.36
CA CYS A 347 -13.95 11.37 7.05
C CYS A 347 -12.87 11.12 6.03
N GLN A 348 -11.59 11.31 6.38
CA GLN A 348 -10.48 11.01 5.48
C GLN A 348 -10.42 9.52 5.10
N SER A 349 -10.72 8.61 6.05
CA SER A 349 -10.83 7.17 5.75
C SER A 349 -11.96 6.85 4.78
N LEU A 350 -13.10 7.56 4.88
CA LEU A 350 -14.22 7.42 3.94
C LEU A 350 -13.88 8.00 2.57
N ILE A 351 -13.22 9.16 2.52
CA ILE A 351 -12.79 9.77 1.25
C ILE A 351 -11.79 8.88 0.54
N ASN A 352 -10.91 8.18 1.26
CA ASN A 352 -9.99 7.23 0.67
C ASN A 352 -10.69 6.05 -0.05
N CYS A 353 -11.93 5.74 0.29
CA CYS A 353 -12.71 4.78 -0.50
C CYS A 353 -13.00 5.27 -1.94
N VAL A 354 -12.85 6.56 -2.18
CA VAL A 354 -13.14 7.21 -3.47
C VAL A 354 -11.88 7.70 -4.15
N ILE A 355 -10.94 8.26 -3.38
CA ILE A 355 -9.64 8.78 -3.85
C ILE A 355 -8.52 8.00 -3.16
N VAL A 356 -8.09 6.90 -3.77
CA VAL A 356 -7.10 5.95 -3.17
C VAL A 356 -5.64 6.40 -3.41
N SER A 357 -5.40 7.66 -3.69
CA SER A 357 -4.07 8.23 -3.90
C SER A 357 -3.74 9.20 -2.78
N GLY A 358 -2.76 8.91 -1.94
CA GLY A 358 -2.38 9.80 -0.84
C GLY A 358 -2.11 11.24 -1.28
N THR A 359 -1.31 11.45 -2.33
CA THR A 359 -1.07 12.78 -2.90
C THR A 359 -2.34 13.41 -3.49
N GLY A 360 -3.14 12.60 -4.24
CA GLY A 360 -4.40 13.06 -4.83
C GLY A 360 -5.44 13.42 -3.76
N GLN A 361 -5.58 12.60 -2.73
CA GLN A 361 -6.48 12.88 -1.61
C GLN A 361 -6.04 14.15 -0.86
N ALA A 362 -4.73 14.34 -0.60
CA ALA A 362 -4.23 15.56 0.03
C ALA A 362 -4.58 16.80 -0.80
N ALA A 363 -4.33 16.76 -2.12
CA ALA A 363 -4.60 17.89 -3.02
C ALA A 363 -6.08 18.32 -3.05
N VAL A 364 -7.00 17.39 -2.88
CA VAL A 364 -8.44 17.67 -2.85
C VAL A 364 -8.93 18.03 -1.45
N THR A 365 -8.47 17.31 -0.41
CA THR A 365 -9.07 17.42 0.92
C THR A 365 -8.39 18.43 1.81
N MET A 366 -7.07 18.61 1.73
CA MET A 366 -6.37 19.53 2.63
C MET A 366 -6.75 21.00 2.46
N PRO A 367 -6.96 21.53 1.22
CA PRO A 367 -7.48 22.89 1.05
C PRO A 367 -8.85 23.13 1.68
N LEU A 368 -9.64 22.06 1.89
CA LEU A 368 -10.94 22.13 2.55
C LEU A 368 -10.82 21.92 4.06
N MET A 369 -9.98 20.97 4.49
CA MET A 369 -9.84 20.60 5.91
C MET A 369 -9.05 21.62 6.72
N VAL A 370 -8.08 22.31 6.11
CA VAL A 370 -7.28 23.35 6.80
C VAL A 370 -8.16 24.51 7.26
N PRO A 371 -8.96 25.18 6.41
CA PRO A 371 -9.88 26.22 6.88
C PRO A 371 -10.88 25.72 7.94
N VAL A 372 -11.39 24.48 7.80
CA VAL A 372 -12.26 23.88 8.81
C VAL A 372 -11.53 23.73 10.13
N SER A 373 -10.27 23.25 10.12
CA SER A 373 -9.48 23.10 11.35
C SER A 373 -9.25 24.45 12.06
N ASP A 374 -8.89 25.49 11.29
CA ASP A 374 -8.66 26.84 11.80
C ASP A 374 -9.93 27.40 12.45
N LEU A 375 -11.10 27.26 11.80
CA LEU A 375 -12.40 27.72 12.31
C LEU A 375 -12.83 27.05 13.62
N VAL A 376 -12.45 25.78 13.82
CA VAL A 376 -12.84 25.01 15.01
C VAL A 376 -11.75 24.97 16.08
N GLY A 377 -10.65 25.68 15.89
CA GLY A 377 -9.55 25.76 16.84
C GLY A 377 -8.73 24.47 16.97
N ILE A 378 -8.69 23.64 15.92
CA ILE A 378 -7.84 22.47 15.81
C ILE A 378 -6.59 22.87 15.03
N SER A 379 -5.39 22.47 15.49
CA SER A 379 -4.16 22.79 14.78
C SER A 379 -4.15 22.18 13.37
N ARG A 380 -3.56 22.87 12.41
CA ARG A 380 -3.34 22.35 11.05
C ARG A 380 -2.55 21.06 11.07
N GLN A 381 -1.61 20.89 12.02
CA GLN A 381 -0.83 19.68 12.19
C GLN A 381 -1.70 18.47 12.58
N THR A 382 -2.71 18.68 13.43
CA THR A 382 -3.71 17.67 13.76
C THR A 382 -4.60 17.33 12.55
N ALA A 383 -4.94 18.31 11.70
CA ALA A 383 -5.67 18.05 10.45
C ALA A 383 -4.82 17.21 9.47
N VAL A 384 -3.52 17.51 9.35
CA VAL A 384 -2.59 16.68 8.56
C VAL A 384 -2.48 15.26 9.12
N LEU A 385 -2.46 15.10 10.45
CA LEU A 385 -2.44 13.77 11.08
C LEU A 385 -3.74 13.01 10.77
N ALA A 386 -4.90 13.66 10.84
CA ALA A 386 -6.19 13.06 10.50
C ALA A 386 -6.22 12.53 9.06
N PHE A 387 -5.76 13.35 8.11
CA PHE A 387 -5.59 12.95 6.72
C PHE A 387 -4.72 11.70 6.60
N GLN A 388 -3.55 11.73 7.19
CA GLN A 388 -2.55 10.69 7.05
C GLN A 388 -2.96 9.34 7.63
N LEU A 389 -3.59 9.34 8.83
CA LEU A 389 -4.12 8.12 9.43
C LEU A 389 -5.29 7.57 8.61
N GLY A 390 -6.14 8.45 8.09
CA GLY A 390 -7.29 8.08 7.26
C GLY A 390 -6.90 7.42 5.94
N ASP A 391 -5.98 8.02 5.22
CA ASP A 391 -5.40 7.45 4.00
C ASP A 391 -4.66 6.14 4.29
N GLY A 392 -3.71 6.16 5.22
CA GLY A 392 -2.79 5.06 5.43
C GLY A 392 -3.44 3.76 5.92
N PHE A 393 -4.36 3.83 6.90
CA PHE A 393 -5.01 2.63 7.43
C PHE A 393 -5.93 1.97 6.42
N SER A 394 -6.75 2.74 5.74
CA SER A 394 -7.78 2.23 4.83
C SER A 394 -7.18 1.57 3.58
N ASN A 395 -5.99 1.98 3.14
CA ASN A 395 -5.26 1.34 2.04
C ASN A 395 -4.98 -0.15 2.26
N SER A 396 -4.96 -0.62 3.52
CA SER A 396 -4.73 -2.03 3.85
C SER A 396 -5.96 -2.93 3.72
N VAL A 397 -7.15 -2.34 3.52
CA VAL A 397 -8.43 -3.07 3.39
C VAL A 397 -9.19 -2.75 2.10
N LEU A 398 -8.90 -1.62 1.44
CA LEU A 398 -9.64 -1.21 0.26
C LEU A 398 -9.20 -1.99 -0.99
N PRO A 399 -10.15 -2.59 -1.74
CA PRO A 399 -9.83 -3.36 -2.94
C PRO A 399 -9.37 -2.46 -4.12
N MET A 400 -9.56 -1.14 -4.04
CA MET A 400 -9.06 -0.17 -4.99
C MET A 400 -7.59 0.21 -4.72
N SER A 401 -7.04 -0.15 -3.55
CA SER A 401 -5.63 0.08 -3.25
C SER A 401 -4.74 -0.81 -4.12
N SER A 402 -4.00 -0.20 -5.04
CA SER A 402 -3.07 -0.89 -5.93
C SER A 402 -1.96 -1.59 -5.16
N SER A 403 -1.48 -0.98 -4.06
CA SER A 403 -0.49 -1.58 -3.17
C SER A 403 -1.01 -2.89 -2.57
N LEU A 404 -2.21 -2.86 -1.97
CA LEU A 404 -2.83 -4.05 -1.38
C LEU A 404 -3.02 -5.15 -2.44
N MET A 405 -3.62 -4.80 -3.57
CA MET A 405 -3.88 -5.78 -4.62
C MET A 405 -2.57 -6.33 -5.21
N GLY A 406 -1.52 -5.51 -5.26
CA GLY A 406 -0.18 -5.94 -5.64
C GLY A 406 0.39 -7.00 -4.69
N TYR A 407 0.33 -6.79 -3.37
CA TYR A 407 0.76 -7.78 -2.39
C TYR A 407 -0.01 -9.09 -2.52
N LEU A 408 -1.32 -9.00 -2.70
CA LEU A 408 -2.20 -10.16 -2.83
C LEU A 408 -1.99 -10.91 -4.14
N ALA A 409 -1.69 -10.21 -5.22
CA ALA A 409 -1.35 -10.81 -6.51
C ALA A 409 -0.06 -11.62 -6.40
N VAL A 410 1.00 -11.04 -5.83
CA VAL A 410 2.29 -11.69 -5.64
C VAL A 410 2.19 -12.88 -4.67
N SER A 411 1.47 -12.71 -3.56
CA SER A 411 1.28 -13.76 -2.54
C SER A 411 0.26 -14.83 -2.94
N LYS A 412 -0.54 -14.60 -3.99
CA LYS A 412 -1.67 -15.45 -4.39
C LYS A 412 -2.66 -15.70 -3.24
N ILE A 413 -2.85 -14.69 -2.36
CA ILE A 413 -3.83 -14.72 -1.28
C ILE A 413 -5.12 -14.09 -1.81
N PRO A 414 -6.27 -14.80 -1.78
CA PRO A 414 -7.55 -14.23 -2.19
C PRO A 414 -7.91 -13.02 -1.31
N TYR A 415 -8.38 -11.93 -1.92
CA TYR A 415 -8.77 -10.71 -1.22
C TYR A 415 -9.76 -10.96 -0.06
N SER A 416 -10.76 -11.82 -0.27
CA SER A 416 -11.74 -12.17 0.77
C SER A 416 -11.12 -12.82 2.00
N LYS A 417 -10.03 -13.57 1.82
CA LYS A 417 -9.27 -14.20 2.91
C LYS A 417 -8.41 -13.16 3.62
N TRP A 418 -7.72 -12.29 2.87
CA TRP A 418 -6.98 -11.18 3.45
C TRP A 418 -7.89 -10.26 4.26
N LEU A 419 -9.07 -9.92 3.74
CA LEU A 419 -10.01 -9.07 4.44
C LEU A 419 -10.44 -9.67 5.79
N LYS A 420 -10.68 -10.99 5.87
CA LYS A 420 -10.96 -11.67 7.14
C LYS A 420 -9.81 -11.58 8.14
N PHE A 421 -8.57 -11.61 7.66
CA PHE A 421 -7.39 -11.42 8.50
C PHE A 421 -7.25 -9.95 8.93
N MET A 422 -7.50 -9.02 8.01
CA MET A 422 -7.19 -7.61 8.21
C MET A 422 -8.26 -6.84 8.99
N LEU A 423 -9.55 -7.19 8.86
CA LEU A 423 -10.65 -6.46 9.51
C LEU A 423 -10.50 -6.28 11.03
N PRO A 424 -10.14 -7.31 11.83
CA PRO A 424 -9.92 -7.09 13.26
C PRO A 424 -8.76 -6.15 13.54
N LEU A 425 -7.66 -6.26 12.78
CA LEU A 425 -6.51 -5.37 12.93
C LEU A 425 -6.84 -3.93 12.49
N PHE A 426 -7.61 -3.77 11.41
CA PHE A 426 -8.11 -2.47 10.97
C PHE A 426 -8.99 -1.82 12.04
N GLY A 427 -9.83 -2.59 12.72
CA GLY A 427 -10.59 -2.11 13.90
C GLY A 427 -9.68 -1.63 15.03
N ILE A 428 -8.61 -2.38 15.33
CA ILE A 428 -7.60 -1.98 16.32
C ILE A 428 -6.91 -0.68 15.88
N TRP A 429 -6.47 -0.58 14.63
CA TRP A 429 -5.83 0.62 14.10
C TRP A 429 -6.75 1.83 14.12
N THR A 430 -8.03 1.64 13.76
CA THR A 430 -9.04 2.72 13.81
C THR A 430 -9.26 3.20 15.24
N ALA A 431 -9.37 2.29 16.20
CA ALA A 431 -9.51 2.65 17.62
C ALA A 431 -8.26 3.40 18.13
N LEU A 432 -7.06 2.93 17.79
CA LEU A 432 -5.80 3.63 18.10
C LEU A 432 -5.75 4.99 17.39
N GLY A 433 -6.19 5.09 16.14
CA GLY A 433 -6.30 6.35 15.41
C GLY A 433 -7.18 7.37 16.11
N CYS A 434 -8.36 6.96 16.59
CA CYS A 434 -9.21 7.82 17.41
C CYS A 434 -8.49 8.29 18.68
N LEU A 435 -7.79 7.40 19.38
CA LEU A 435 -7.01 7.75 20.57
C LEU A 435 -5.86 8.70 20.24
N PHE A 436 -5.17 8.51 19.11
CA PHE A 436 -4.12 9.44 18.66
C PHE A 436 -4.68 10.81 18.33
N MET A 437 -5.86 10.89 17.72
CA MET A 437 -6.51 12.17 17.44
C MET A 437 -6.90 12.92 18.72
N LEU A 438 -7.44 12.21 19.72
CA LEU A 438 -7.74 12.78 21.03
C LEU A 438 -6.45 13.21 21.76
N GLY A 439 -5.42 12.38 21.72
CA GLY A 439 -4.11 12.70 22.27
C GLY A 439 -3.49 13.95 21.62
N ALA A 440 -3.59 14.09 20.30
CA ALA A 440 -3.10 15.24 19.56
C ALA A 440 -3.74 16.55 20.04
N ILE A 441 -5.05 16.54 20.26
CA ILE A 441 -5.76 17.71 20.83
C ILE A 441 -5.26 18.02 22.24
N MET A 442 -5.12 16.99 23.11
CA MET A 442 -4.74 17.17 24.53
C MET A 442 -3.33 17.75 24.69
N ILE A 443 -2.40 17.43 23.78
CA ILE A 443 -1.02 17.91 23.82
C ILE A 443 -0.80 19.18 23.00
N GLY A 444 -1.83 19.68 22.30
CA GLY A 444 -1.71 20.83 21.40
C GLY A 444 -0.82 20.56 20.19
N TYR A 445 -0.87 19.33 19.66
CA TYR A 445 -0.05 18.85 18.55
C TYR A 445 -0.16 19.68 17.29
#